data_f95b6a751504b147148934d84376e9ee
#
_entry.id   f95b6a751504b147148934d84376e9ee
#
_cell.length_a   1.000
_cell.length_b   1.000
_cell.length_c   1.000
_cell.angle_alpha   90.00
_cell.angle_beta   90.00
_cell.angle_gamma   90.00
#
_symmetry.space_group_name_H-M   'P 1'
#
loop_
_entity.id
_entity.type
_entity.pdbx_description
1 polymer ?
#
loop_
_entity_poly.entity_id
_entity_poly.type
_entity_poly.pdbx_seq_one_letter_code
_entity_poly.pdbx_strand_id
1 'polypeptide(L)'
;MGDHGGVRQSESRPPGHLRALRAVTRGRSLYLGVVRDNMATKILVTDDISQAGLDILSGLEGAEVVVRTNLTPDELKEAIADADALVVRSQTRVTRDVIDSANKLKVIGRAGVGVDNIDLEAATRRGILVINAPDGNTIAAAEHTFAMMISLARHIPAAHRDLLEGNWNRKKWVGVELRGKTLAVLGMGRIGTEVAKRAKAFGMTVLGYDPFLTEERAQSLGVKRCDLDTAIREADFITVHTPLTKETHHMIDAGRIAQMKEGVRLVNCARGGIIDEMALAEALQAGRVAGAAIDVFEQEPLPIDHPLRRCPNVVLTPHLGASTVEAQENVAIQVAEEIVRVLRDDTFEHAVNLPSLSQRQKERLAPYLALAEQLGLFAAQLAQGAPSSMTVRYAGDASDPDGGYLTRTVLKGFFSFQYDGEVNYVNAFRYAEDAGLRVQEVRESRGRIYTNEIEISVATDNGTHRVTGTVLGEYGPRIVELDGYPIDTPIQGILIYTRHEDRPGMIGRIGTLLGDRDINIAGMQVGRRETGGEAVMLLSVDKSVPQDVIDEIAKHPGIRLVRAIEL
;
A
#
# COMPACT_ATOMS: atom_id res chain seq x y z
N MET A 1 -61.59 46.72 23.81
CA MET A 1 -62.45 46.24 22.71
C MET A 1 -61.47 45.50 21.74
N GLY A 2 -61.64 44.21 21.54
CA GLY A 2 -60.90 43.46 20.55
C GLY A 2 -60.07 42.32 21.15
N ASP A 3 -60.73 41.24 21.35
CA ASP A 3 -60.28 39.92 21.76
C ASP A 3 -59.46 39.26 20.62
N HIS A 4 -58.34 38.67 20.93
CA HIS A 4 -57.63 37.79 20.00
C HIS A 4 -57.25 36.47 20.68
N GLY A 5 -58.01 35.44 20.30
CA GLY A 5 -57.82 34.06 20.66
C GLY A 5 -56.52 33.49 20.09
N GLY A 6 -55.68 32.96 20.96
CA GLY A 6 -54.50 32.23 20.60
C GLY A 6 -54.81 30.78 20.20
N VAL A 7 -54.41 30.41 19.00
CA VAL A 7 -54.40 29.03 18.51
C VAL A 7 -53.11 28.34 18.98
N ARG A 8 -53.24 27.34 19.84
CA ARG A 8 -52.15 26.42 20.19
C ARG A 8 -51.88 25.45 19.03
N GLN A 9 -50.73 25.55 18.42
CA GLN A 9 -50.21 24.50 17.53
C GLN A 9 -49.64 23.34 18.37
N SER A 10 -50.21 22.16 18.17
CA SER A 10 -49.73 20.92 18.71
C SER A 10 -48.50 20.47 17.91
N GLU A 11 -47.33 20.45 18.53
CA GLU A 11 -46.14 19.82 17.99
C GLU A 11 -46.31 18.29 18.00
N SER A 12 -46.42 17.70 16.82
CA SER A 12 -46.35 16.27 16.61
C SER A 12 -44.88 15.83 16.62
N ARG A 13 -44.48 15.03 17.61
CA ARG A 13 -43.16 14.34 17.65
C ARG A 13 -43.07 13.28 16.54
N PRO A 14 -41.97 13.19 15.80
CA PRO A 14 -41.78 12.09 14.86
C PRO A 14 -41.43 10.77 15.61
N PRO A 15 -41.79 9.60 15.04
CA PRO A 15 -41.64 8.32 15.69
C PRO A 15 -40.16 7.85 15.79
N GLY A 16 -39.86 7.18 16.89
CA GLY A 16 -38.53 6.85 17.40
C GLY A 16 -37.72 5.78 16.64
N HIS A 17 -37.65 5.78 15.30
CA HIS A 17 -36.90 4.77 14.54
C HIS A 17 -35.51 5.21 14.01
N LEU A 18 -35.08 6.45 14.25
CA LEU A 18 -33.78 6.95 13.78
C LEU A 18 -32.61 6.78 14.78
N ARG A 19 -32.82 6.18 15.96
CA ARG A 19 -31.75 5.96 16.95
C ARG A 19 -30.99 4.65 16.78
N ALA A 20 -31.55 3.66 16.08
CA ALA A 20 -30.90 2.35 15.94
C ALA A 20 -29.82 2.30 14.84
N LEU A 21 -29.91 3.15 13.79
CA LEU A 21 -28.96 3.17 12.67
C LEU A 21 -27.65 3.91 12.95
N ARG A 22 -27.55 4.68 14.03
CA ARG A 22 -26.31 5.37 14.44
C ARG A 22 -25.40 4.53 15.37
N ALA A 23 -25.84 3.41 15.85
CA ALA A 23 -25.09 2.58 16.80
C ALA A 23 -24.22 1.49 16.13
N VAL A 24 -24.49 1.13 14.87
CA VAL A 24 -23.78 0.05 14.17
C VAL A 24 -22.52 0.55 13.42
N THR A 25 -22.38 1.86 13.19
CA THR A 25 -21.19 2.43 12.51
C THR A 25 -20.10 2.94 13.46
N ARG A 26 -20.26 2.72 14.77
CA ARG A 26 -19.23 3.11 15.76
C ARG A 26 -18.48 1.86 16.22
N GLY A 27 -17.49 1.41 15.46
CA GLY A 27 -16.55 0.48 16.07
C GLY A 27 -15.74 -0.45 15.18
N ARG A 28 -15.85 -0.42 13.87
CA ARG A 28 -14.91 -1.18 13.02
C ARG A 28 -14.16 -0.22 12.11
N SER A 29 -12.85 -0.16 12.33
CA SER A 29 -11.87 0.49 11.46
C SER A 29 -11.92 -0.11 10.06
N LEU A 30 -11.93 0.74 9.04
CA LEU A 30 -12.11 0.33 7.65
C LEU A 30 -10.86 -0.31 7.02
N TYR A 31 -9.64 -0.04 7.55
CA TYR A 31 -8.40 -0.42 6.88
C TYR A 31 -7.46 -1.34 7.68
N LEU A 32 -7.22 -1.08 8.96
CA LEU A 32 -6.24 -1.83 9.76
C LEU A 32 -6.83 -2.53 10.99
N GLY A 33 -8.15 -2.45 11.20
CA GLY A 33 -8.82 -3.06 12.34
C GLY A 33 -8.50 -2.37 13.68
N VAL A 34 -8.19 -1.07 13.67
CA VAL A 34 -7.87 -0.31 14.86
C VAL A 34 -9.10 -0.18 15.77
N VAL A 35 -9.22 -1.06 16.74
CA VAL A 35 -10.18 -0.90 17.84
C VAL A 35 -9.65 0.23 18.73
N ARG A 36 -10.47 1.26 18.97
CA ARG A 36 -10.15 2.31 19.96
C ARG A 36 -10.33 1.74 21.37
N ASP A 37 -9.31 1.05 21.86
CA ASP A 37 -9.18 0.84 23.29
C ASP A 37 -8.70 2.15 23.93
N ASN A 38 -9.22 2.45 25.11
CA ASN A 38 -8.88 3.66 25.92
C ASN A 38 -7.42 3.65 26.46
N MET A 39 -6.52 2.90 25.84
CA MET A 39 -5.09 2.87 26.19
C MET A 39 -4.31 3.91 25.39
N ALA A 40 -3.31 4.53 26.01
CA ALA A 40 -2.42 5.49 25.35
C ALA A 40 -1.77 4.84 24.11
N THR A 41 -1.83 5.52 22.96
CA THR A 41 -1.17 5.09 21.72
C THR A 41 0.31 5.41 21.81
N LYS A 42 1.17 4.38 21.80
CA LYS A 42 2.62 4.56 21.94
C LYS A 42 3.29 4.70 20.58
N ILE A 43 3.97 5.83 20.37
CA ILE A 43 4.74 6.12 19.16
C ILE A 43 6.22 6.13 19.53
N LEU A 44 6.98 5.16 19.02
CA LEU A 44 8.42 5.05 19.22
C LEU A 44 9.15 5.76 18.09
N VAL A 45 10.07 6.67 18.42
CA VAL A 45 10.95 7.38 17.48
C VAL A 45 12.38 6.98 17.75
N THR A 46 13.07 6.37 16.80
CA THR A 46 14.40 5.77 17.01
C THR A 46 15.54 6.46 16.29
N ASP A 47 15.25 7.39 15.42
CA ASP A 47 16.22 8.25 14.74
C ASP A 47 15.89 9.73 14.98
N ASP A 48 16.87 10.61 14.85
CA ASP A 48 16.65 12.04 14.99
C ASP A 48 15.75 12.57 13.87
N ILE A 49 14.61 13.14 14.24
CA ILE A 49 13.69 13.85 13.35
C ILE A 49 13.52 15.30 13.81
N SER A 50 13.01 16.17 12.93
CA SER A 50 12.79 17.58 13.29
C SER A 50 11.76 17.73 14.39
N GLN A 51 11.89 18.81 15.20
CA GLN A 51 10.94 19.13 16.25
C GLN A 51 9.51 19.29 15.70
N ALA A 52 9.36 19.87 14.51
CA ALA A 52 8.05 20.01 13.85
C ALA A 52 7.33 18.65 13.67
N GLY A 53 8.06 17.59 13.30
CA GLY A 53 7.50 16.23 13.23
C GLY A 53 7.11 15.68 14.61
N LEU A 54 7.94 15.90 15.65
CA LEU A 54 7.63 15.49 17.02
C LEU A 54 6.40 16.22 17.57
N ASP A 55 6.24 17.50 17.28
CA ASP A 55 5.09 18.30 17.72
C ASP A 55 3.79 17.79 17.11
N ILE A 56 3.80 17.38 15.82
CA ILE A 56 2.65 16.79 15.15
C ILE A 56 2.26 15.45 15.80
N LEU A 57 3.23 14.56 16.04
CA LEU A 57 2.99 13.27 16.70
C LEU A 57 2.43 13.45 18.11
N SER A 58 2.99 14.38 18.88
CA SER A 58 2.56 14.70 20.24
C SER A 58 1.19 15.38 20.29
N GLY A 59 0.76 15.98 19.20
CA GLY A 59 -0.58 16.58 19.04
C GLY A 59 -1.70 15.54 18.88
N LEU A 60 -1.40 14.27 18.68
CA LEU A 60 -2.41 13.21 18.64
C LEU A 60 -2.96 12.96 20.05
N GLU A 61 -4.26 13.09 20.23
CA GLU A 61 -4.93 12.88 21.52
C GLU A 61 -4.70 11.45 22.03
N GLY A 62 -4.19 11.34 23.25
CA GLY A 62 -3.86 10.06 23.89
C GLY A 62 -2.56 9.42 23.40
N ALA A 63 -1.74 10.13 22.62
CA ALA A 63 -0.44 9.60 22.20
C ALA A 63 0.64 9.80 23.26
N GLU A 64 1.47 8.78 23.45
CA GLU A 64 2.73 8.81 24.18
C GLU A 64 3.88 8.71 23.15
N VAL A 65 4.58 9.81 22.91
CA VAL A 65 5.74 9.84 22.01
C VAL A 65 7.02 9.57 22.79
N VAL A 66 7.67 8.44 22.48
CA VAL A 66 8.90 8.00 23.14
C VAL A 66 10.06 8.11 22.17
N VAL A 67 10.99 9.03 22.42
CA VAL A 67 12.19 9.22 21.61
C VAL A 67 13.36 8.47 22.23
N ARG A 68 13.90 7.48 21.54
CA ARG A 68 15.05 6.66 21.95
C ARG A 68 15.97 6.41 20.78
N THR A 69 16.99 7.23 20.60
CA THR A 69 17.94 7.14 19.49
C THR A 69 19.14 6.25 19.82
N ASN A 70 19.87 5.82 18.78
CA ASN A 70 21.08 5.01 18.89
C ASN A 70 20.91 3.69 19.66
N LEU A 71 19.74 3.05 19.53
CA LEU A 71 19.48 1.76 20.14
C LEU A 71 20.29 0.64 19.49
N THR A 72 20.81 -0.26 20.30
CA THR A 72 21.30 -1.56 19.84
C THR A 72 20.13 -2.41 19.33
N PRO A 73 20.36 -3.45 18.50
CA PRO A 73 19.30 -4.32 18.00
C PRO A 73 18.43 -4.93 19.12
N ASP A 74 19.02 -5.29 20.25
CA ASP A 74 18.26 -5.90 21.36
C ASP A 74 17.45 -4.85 22.13
N GLU A 75 17.98 -3.65 22.36
CA GLU A 75 17.23 -2.54 22.96
C GLU A 75 16.07 -2.10 22.05
N LEU A 76 16.25 -2.17 20.71
CA LEU A 76 15.18 -1.87 19.76
C LEU A 76 14.05 -2.90 19.85
N LYS A 77 14.36 -4.20 19.98
CA LYS A 77 13.37 -5.27 20.18
C LYS A 77 12.55 -5.07 21.45
N GLU A 78 13.20 -4.66 22.54
CA GLU A 78 12.51 -4.36 23.81
C GLU A 78 11.60 -3.13 23.66
N ALA A 79 12.10 -2.06 23.04
CA ALA A 79 11.39 -0.79 22.92
C ALA A 79 10.16 -0.87 22.01
N ILE A 80 10.22 -1.71 20.96
CA ILE A 80 9.14 -1.85 19.96
C ILE A 80 8.00 -2.77 20.43
N ALA A 81 8.24 -3.61 21.45
CA ALA A 81 7.33 -4.68 21.84
C ALA A 81 5.91 -4.20 22.17
N ASP A 82 5.77 -3.00 22.73
CA ASP A 82 4.50 -2.39 23.11
C ASP A 82 4.15 -1.10 22.34
N ALA A 83 4.87 -0.81 21.24
CA ALA A 83 4.62 0.34 20.40
C ALA A 83 3.51 0.08 19.38
N ASP A 84 2.65 1.08 19.16
CA ASP A 84 1.62 1.08 18.10
C ASP A 84 2.16 1.61 16.77
N ALA A 85 3.13 2.54 16.82
CA ALA A 85 3.82 3.08 15.65
C ALA A 85 5.32 3.21 15.88
N LEU A 86 6.09 3.06 14.80
CA LEU A 86 7.53 3.26 14.80
C LEU A 86 7.90 4.32 13.76
N VAL A 87 8.71 5.30 14.15
CA VAL A 87 9.29 6.31 13.25
C VAL A 87 10.78 6.09 13.16
N VAL A 88 11.27 5.92 11.93
CA VAL A 88 12.71 5.73 11.63
C VAL A 88 13.19 6.66 10.52
N ARG A 89 14.49 6.82 10.40
CA ARG A 89 15.18 7.35 9.22
C ARG A 89 16.10 6.28 8.62
N SER A 90 17.35 6.61 8.36
CA SER A 90 18.32 5.72 7.72
C SER A 90 19.22 4.96 8.70
N GLN A 91 19.31 5.36 9.96
CA GLN A 91 20.23 4.77 10.93
C GLN A 91 19.66 3.46 11.52
N THR A 92 18.39 3.47 11.90
CA THR A 92 17.71 2.31 12.46
C THR A 92 17.41 1.28 11.37
N ARG A 93 17.85 0.03 11.56
CA ARG A 93 17.50 -1.11 10.71
C ARG A 93 16.35 -1.88 11.33
N VAL A 94 15.22 -1.92 10.62
CA VAL A 94 14.01 -2.64 11.04
C VAL A 94 14.00 -4.00 10.36
N THR A 95 14.74 -4.92 10.94
CA THR A 95 14.88 -6.31 10.44
C THR A 95 13.67 -7.16 10.79
N ARG A 96 13.57 -8.36 10.22
CA ARG A 96 12.55 -9.36 10.57
C ARG A 96 12.49 -9.60 12.08
N ASP A 97 13.62 -9.81 12.75
CA ASP A 97 13.67 -10.10 14.18
C ASP A 97 13.09 -8.94 15.02
N VAL A 98 13.32 -7.69 14.59
CA VAL A 98 12.74 -6.51 15.23
C VAL A 98 11.22 -6.48 15.02
N ILE A 99 10.76 -6.74 13.80
CA ILE A 99 9.33 -6.78 13.45
C ILE A 99 8.61 -7.90 14.21
N ASP A 100 9.23 -9.08 14.32
CA ASP A 100 8.67 -10.22 15.03
C ASP A 100 8.55 -10.00 16.55
N SER A 101 9.36 -9.08 17.12
CA SER A 101 9.29 -8.67 18.52
C SER A 101 8.17 -7.68 18.83
N ALA A 102 7.58 -7.06 17.81
CA ALA A 102 6.51 -6.07 17.97
C ALA A 102 5.14 -6.75 18.15
N ASN A 103 4.46 -6.51 19.29
CA ASN A 103 3.16 -7.17 19.57
C ASN A 103 1.95 -6.34 19.12
N LYS A 104 2.08 -5.02 19.00
CA LYS A 104 0.96 -4.10 18.72
C LYS A 104 1.19 -3.19 17.53
N LEU A 105 2.35 -3.31 16.87
CA LEU A 105 2.78 -2.38 15.83
C LEU A 105 1.83 -2.42 14.63
N LYS A 106 1.27 -1.26 14.29
CA LYS A 106 0.32 -1.07 13.18
C LYS A 106 0.99 -0.42 11.98
N VAL A 107 1.94 0.49 12.23
CA VAL A 107 2.56 1.29 11.18
C VAL A 107 4.03 1.58 11.47
N ILE A 108 4.85 1.51 10.42
CA ILE A 108 6.24 1.97 10.41
C ILE A 108 6.31 3.15 9.44
N GLY A 109 6.68 4.32 9.95
CA GLY A 109 6.91 5.52 9.15
C GLY A 109 8.41 5.76 8.95
N ARG A 110 8.85 5.82 7.69
CA ARG A 110 10.22 6.17 7.36
C ARG A 110 10.30 7.64 6.93
N ALA A 111 10.94 8.50 7.75
CA ALA A 111 11.18 9.90 7.42
C ALA A 111 12.23 10.04 6.31
N GLY A 112 11.78 9.82 5.07
CA GLY A 112 12.55 9.86 3.82
C GLY A 112 11.90 9.01 2.74
N VAL A 113 12.51 8.94 1.55
CA VAL A 113 11.93 8.30 0.37
C VAL A 113 12.17 6.78 0.32
N GLY A 114 13.44 6.35 0.46
CA GLY A 114 13.78 4.94 0.41
C GLY A 114 13.39 4.19 1.68
N VAL A 115 13.16 2.89 1.59
CA VAL A 115 12.80 2.02 2.72
C VAL A 115 13.72 0.81 2.83
N ASP A 116 14.91 0.92 2.29
CA ASP A 116 15.89 -0.18 2.17
C ASP A 116 16.36 -0.72 3.54
N ASN A 117 16.17 0.05 4.60
CA ASN A 117 16.46 -0.32 5.98
C ASN A 117 15.30 -1.02 6.71
N ILE A 118 14.17 -1.31 6.03
CA ILE A 118 12.98 -1.97 6.57
C ILE A 118 12.73 -3.27 5.82
N ASP A 119 12.58 -4.38 6.53
CA ASP A 119 12.13 -5.66 5.94
C ASP A 119 10.65 -5.58 5.59
N LEU A 120 10.37 -5.16 4.33
CA LEU A 120 9.01 -4.99 3.83
C LEU A 120 8.22 -6.30 3.79
N GLU A 121 8.89 -7.43 3.55
CA GLU A 121 8.23 -8.74 3.51
C GLU A 121 7.76 -9.14 4.90
N ALA A 122 8.61 -9.00 5.91
CA ALA A 122 8.25 -9.26 7.30
C ALA A 122 7.14 -8.33 7.78
N ALA A 123 7.23 -7.02 7.50
CA ALA A 123 6.18 -6.05 7.84
C ALA A 123 4.84 -6.42 7.18
N THR A 124 4.85 -6.75 5.89
CA THR A 124 3.65 -7.16 5.15
C THR A 124 3.04 -8.44 5.73
N ARG A 125 3.87 -9.44 6.05
CA ARG A 125 3.41 -10.70 6.66
C ARG A 125 2.72 -10.48 8.01
N ARG A 126 3.25 -9.55 8.82
CA ARG A 126 2.68 -9.15 10.11
C ARG A 126 1.50 -8.18 10.00
N GLY A 127 1.12 -7.80 8.78
CA GLY A 127 0.05 -6.84 8.56
C GLY A 127 0.39 -5.40 8.97
N ILE A 128 1.69 -5.08 9.08
CA ILE A 128 2.17 -3.76 9.47
C ILE A 128 2.28 -2.88 8.23
N LEU A 129 1.60 -1.72 8.25
CA LEU A 129 1.68 -0.74 7.18
C LEU A 129 3.04 -0.04 7.19
N VAL A 130 3.69 0.05 6.04
CA VAL A 130 4.92 0.83 5.87
C VAL A 130 4.62 2.06 5.04
N ILE A 131 4.88 3.23 5.59
CA ILE A 131 4.71 4.54 4.93
C ILE A 131 6.04 5.27 4.83
N ASN A 132 6.18 6.12 3.82
CA ASN A 132 7.35 6.94 3.62
C ASN A 132 6.99 8.41 3.29
N ALA A 133 8.00 9.25 3.07
CA ALA A 133 7.85 10.65 2.66
C ALA A 133 8.39 10.85 1.24
N PRO A 134 7.62 10.56 0.18
CA PRO A 134 8.14 10.50 -1.18
C PRO A 134 8.45 11.87 -1.79
N ASP A 135 7.94 12.96 -1.24
CA ASP A 135 8.08 14.31 -1.79
C ASP A 135 9.08 15.18 -1.02
N GLY A 136 9.31 14.88 0.26
CA GLY A 136 9.99 15.79 1.18
C GLY A 136 11.45 16.12 0.86
N ASN A 137 12.17 15.25 0.13
CA ASN A 137 13.57 15.49 -0.24
C ASN A 137 13.83 15.67 -1.75
N THR A 138 12.79 15.78 -2.57
CA THR A 138 12.91 15.80 -4.04
C THR A 138 13.84 16.94 -4.52
N ILE A 139 13.65 18.14 -3.99
CA ILE A 139 14.46 19.31 -4.38
C ILE A 139 15.90 19.16 -3.90
N ALA A 140 16.10 18.81 -2.63
CA ALA A 140 17.43 18.62 -2.05
C ALA A 140 18.27 17.59 -2.83
N ALA A 141 17.70 16.42 -3.14
CA ALA A 141 18.38 15.39 -3.92
C ALA A 141 18.71 15.84 -5.35
N ALA A 142 17.80 16.57 -6.00
CA ALA A 142 18.04 17.10 -7.33
C ALA A 142 19.14 18.18 -7.34
N GLU A 143 19.16 19.04 -6.35
CA GLU A 143 20.20 20.09 -6.19
C GLU A 143 21.55 19.46 -5.85
N HIS A 144 21.60 18.51 -4.95
CA HIS A 144 22.82 17.78 -4.62
C HIS A 144 23.38 17.06 -5.85
N THR A 145 22.56 16.32 -6.60
CA THR A 145 22.96 15.66 -7.86
C THR A 145 23.56 16.65 -8.85
N PHE A 146 22.90 17.79 -9.03
CA PHE A 146 23.36 18.80 -9.98
C PHE A 146 24.63 19.49 -9.50
N ALA A 147 24.76 19.79 -8.21
CA ALA A 147 25.98 20.31 -7.60
C ALA A 147 27.15 19.35 -7.73
N MET A 148 26.94 18.06 -7.49
CA MET A 148 27.93 16.99 -7.68
C MET A 148 28.39 16.92 -9.14
N MET A 149 27.46 17.01 -10.11
CA MET A 149 27.77 17.02 -11.55
C MET A 149 28.62 18.23 -11.93
N ILE A 150 28.29 19.42 -11.45
CA ILE A 150 29.08 20.65 -11.69
C ILE A 150 30.46 20.54 -11.02
N SER A 151 30.52 20.08 -9.79
CA SER A 151 31.75 19.89 -9.04
C SER A 151 32.72 18.94 -9.76
N LEU A 152 32.16 17.85 -10.32
CA LEU A 152 32.90 16.90 -11.15
C LEU A 152 33.39 17.53 -12.45
N ALA A 153 32.52 18.22 -13.19
CA ALA A 153 32.84 18.85 -14.47
C ALA A 153 33.95 19.92 -14.35
N ARG A 154 34.04 20.57 -13.21
CA ARG A 154 34.96 21.69 -12.95
C ARG A 154 36.08 21.35 -11.95
N HIS A 155 36.21 20.07 -11.52
CA HIS A 155 37.23 19.58 -10.56
C HIS A 155 37.26 20.35 -9.23
N ILE A 156 36.12 20.89 -8.76
CA ILE A 156 36.07 21.83 -7.63
C ILE A 156 36.72 21.27 -6.37
N PRO A 157 36.36 20.06 -5.87
CA PRO A 157 36.92 19.53 -4.61
C PRO A 157 38.44 19.31 -4.68
N ALA A 158 38.93 18.82 -5.82
CA ALA A 158 40.35 18.52 -6.01
C ALA A 158 41.17 19.82 -6.16
N ALA A 159 40.68 20.80 -6.93
CA ALA A 159 41.30 22.11 -7.06
C ALA A 159 41.34 22.89 -5.74
N HIS A 160 40.26 22.80 -4.94
CA HIS A 160 40.21 23.39 -3.61
C HIS A 160 41.29 22.78 -2.68
N ARG A 161 41.42 21.45 -2.66
CA ARG A 161 42.46 20.78 -1.86
C ARG A 161 43.85 21.16 -2.28
N ASP A 162 44.14 21.18 -3.59
CA ASP A 162 45.44 21.57 -4.16
C ASP A 162 45.82 23.01 -3.75
N LEU A 163 44.83 23.93 -3.70
CA LEU A 163 45.08 25.31 -3.26
C LEU A 163 45.36 25.40 -1.75
N LEU A 164 44.64 24.61 -0.91
CA LEU A 164 44.91 24.55 0.53
C LEU A 164 46.28 23.98 0.87
N GLU A 165 46.82 23.11 -0.01
CA GLU A 165 48.18 22.57 0.07
C GLU A 165 49.24 23.57 -0.40
N GLY A 166 48.85 24.80 -0.78
CA GLY A 166 49.74 25.89 -1.21
C GLY A 166 50.08 25.88 -2.71
N ASN A 167 49.46 25.04 -3.51
CA ASN A 167 49.72 24.92 -4.93
C ASN A 167 48.88 25.90 -5.76
N TRP A 168 49.46 26.43 -6.85
CA TRP A 168 48.79 27.32 -7.80
C TRP A 168 48.79 26.75 -9.23
N ASN A 169 48.10 25.55 -9.41
CA ASN A 169 48.20 24.72 -10.59
C ASN A 169 47.03 24.92 -11.58
N ARG A 170 46.85 26.12 -12.14
CA ARG A 170 45.71 26.44 -13.03
C ARG A 170 45.54 25.48 -14.21
N LYS A 171 46.66 25.06 -14.84
CA LYS A 171 46.64 24.18 -16.02
C LYS A 171 46.21 22.74 -15.70
N LYS A 172 46.35 22.29 -14.44
CA LYS A 172 45.99 20.95 -13.99
C LYS A 172 44.45 20.77 -13.89
N TRP A 173 43.73 21.86 -13.63
CA TRP A 173 42.30 21.84 -13.30
C TRP A 173 41.43 22.41 -14.42
N VAL A 174 41.76 22.12 -15.70
CA VAL A 174 40.96 22.51 -16.85
C VAL A 174 39.74 21.57 -16.92
N GLY A 175 38.55 22.10 -16.68
CA GLY A 175 37.27 21.37 -16.70
C GLY A 175 36.55 21.49 -18.05
N VAL A 176 35.30 21.05 -18.05
CA VAL A 176 34.37 21.13 -19.18
C VAL A 176 33.12 21.94 -18.83
N GLU A 177 32.52 22.57 -19.84
CA GLU A 177 31.22 23.21 -19.71
C GLU A 177 30.09 22.19 -19.87
N LEU A 178 28.95 22.43 -19.20
CA LEU A 178 27.73 21.63 -19.38
C LEU A 178 26.95 22.06 -20.63
N ARG A 179 27.04 23.33 -21.02
CA ARG A 179 26.33 23.87 -22.19
C ARG A 179 26.69 23.10 -23.45
N GLY A 180 25.66 22.71 -24.21
CA GLY A 180 25.81 21.96 -25.46
C GLY A 180 26.15 20.47 -25.26
N LYS A 181 26.27 19.98 -24.01
CA LYS A 181 26.47 18.56 -23.70
C LYS A 181 25.15 17.84 -23.60
N THR A 182 25.18 16.53 -23.81
CA THR A 182 24.02 15.63 -23.65
C THR A 182 24.05 14.99 -22.28
N LEU A 183 22.98 15.16 -21.51
CA LEU A 183 22.72 14.46 -20.23
C LEU A 183 21.69 13.36 -20.43
N ALA A 184 22.04 12.12 -20.16
CA ALA A 184 21.05 11.04 -19.97
C ALA A 184 20.58 11.01 -18.52
N VAL A 185 19.26 11.07 -18.33
CA VAL A 185 18.58 10.92 -17.04
C VAL A 185 17.88 9.56 -17.04
N LEU A 186 18.42 8.60 -16.27
CA LEU A 186 17.89 7.25 -16.14
C LEU A 186 16.97 7.19 -14.91
N GLY A 187 15.66 7.18 -15.15
CA GLY A 187 14.60 7.38 -14.15
C GLY A 187 14.05 8.81 -14.19
N MET A 188 12.91 9.00 -14.84
CA MET A 188 12.22 10.30 -15.00
C MET A 188 11.10 10.51 -13.96
N GLY A 189 11.31 9.96 -12.75
CA GLY A 189 10.47 10.23 -11.59
C GLY A 189 10.59 11.67 -11.07
N ARG A 190 10.25 11.91 -9.81
CA ARG A 190 10.26 13.25 -9.17
C ARG A 190 11.64 13.90 -9.27
N ILE A 191 12.69 13.23 -8.76
CA ILE A 191 14.06 13.75 -8.71
C ILE A 191 14.64 13.92 -10.13
N GLY A 192 14.55 12.88 -10.97
CA GLY A 192 15.06 12.95 -12.34
C GLY A 192 14.43 14.07 -13.16
N THR A 193 13.14 14.34 -12.99
CA THR A 193 12.45 15.47 -13.60
C THR A 193 13.05 16.82 -13.15
N GLU A 194 13.32 16.98 -11.86
CA GLU A 194 13.92 18.21 -11.32
C GLU A 194 15.38 18.41 -11.78
N VAL A 195 16.15 17.32 -11.90
CA VAL A 195 17.50 17.37 -12.51
C VAL A 195 17.43 17.76 -13.99
N ALA A 196 16.51 17.16 -14.75
CA ALA A 196 16.30 17.48 -16.16
C ALA A 196 15.96 18.97 -16.38
N LYS A 197 15.10 19.56 -15.53
CA LYS A 197 14.79 21.01 -15.58
C LYS A 197 16.03 21.86 -15.41
N ARG A 198 16.88 21.54 -14.42
CA ARG A 198 18.13 22.26 -14.15
C ARG A 198 19.13 22.11 -15.30
N ALA A 199 19.28 20.91 -15.84
CA ALA A 199 20.16 20.64 -16.99
C ALA A 199 19.75 21.45 -18.22
N LYS A 200 18.45 21.53 -18.51
CA LYS A 200 17.94 22.38 -19.59
C LYS A 200 18.26 23.86 -19.39
N ALA A 201 18.13 24.38 -18.16
CA ALA A 201 18.48 25.76 -17.84
C ALA A 201 19.96 26.04 -18.04
N PHE A 202 20.82 25.02 -17.92
CA PHE A 202 22.25 25.09 -18.25
C PHE A 202 22.56 24.87 -19.75
N GLY A 203 21.54 24.75 -20.59
CA GLY A 203 21.71 24.58 -22.04
C GLY A 203 22.18 23.18 -22.45
N MET A 204 21.90 22.16 -21.66
CA MET A 204 22.14 20.76 -22.02
C MET A 204 21.00 20.20 -22.86
N THR A 205 21.32 19.24 -23.75
CA THR A 205 20.32 18.34 -24.33
C THR A 205 20.03 17.22 -23.34
N VAL A 206 18.75 16.97 -23.03
CA VAL A 206 18.37 15.93 -22.06
C VAL A 206 17.71 14.75 -22.77
N LEU A 207 18.30 13.57 -22.60
CA LEU A 207 17.73 12.27 -22.96
C LEU A 207 17.07 11.67 -21.69
N GLY A 208 15.80 11.32 -21.77
CA GLY A 208 15.06 10.70 -20.67
C GLY A 208 14.79 9.22 -20.94
N TYR A 209 15.25 8.35 -20.07
CA TYR A 209 14.88 6.95 -20.03
C TYR A 209 14.09 6.64 -18.76
N ASP A 210 12.88 6.08 -18.95
CA ASP A 210 12.06 5.53 -17.89
C ASP A 210 11.01 4.61 -18.54
N PRO A 211 10.79 3.39 -18.06
CA PRO A 211 9.77 2.47 -18.62
C PRO A 211 8.36 3.06 -18.64
N PHE A 212 8.06 3.99 -17.73
CA PHE A 212 6.75 4.60 -17.57
C PHE A 212 6.65 6.02 -18.17
N LEU A 213 7.71 6.54 -18.80
CA LEU A 213 7.68 7.84 -19.43
C LEU A 213 6.92 7.78 -20.75
N THR A 214 5.77 8.47 -20.83
CA THR A 214 5.03 8.61 -22.09
C THR A 214 5.65 9.70 -22.96
N GLU A 215 5.36 9.66 -24.27
CA GLU A 215 5.86 10.67 -25.22
C GLU A 215 5.33 12.08 -24.89
N GLU A 216 4.01 12.16 -24.53
CA GLU A 216 3.36 13.42 -24.12
C GLU A 216 4.04 14.02 -22.89
N ARG A 217 4.38 13.16 -21.91
CA ARG A 217 5.08 13.59 -20.70
C ARG A 217 6.49 14.09 -21.02
N ALA A 218 7.24 13.38 -21.85
CA ALA A 218 8.57 13.78 -22.29
C ALA A 218 8.54 15.14 -23.02
N GLN A 219 7.60 15.33 -23.93
CA GLN A 219 7.38 16.59 -24.63
C GLN A 219 7.04 17.72 -23.66
N SER A 220 6.14 17.50 -22.69
CA SER A 220 5.79 18.51 -21.68
C SER A 220 6.98 18.95 -20.84
N LEU A 221 7.91 18.05 -20.57
CA LEU A 221 9.16 18.32 -19.87
C LEU A 221 10.24 18.92 -20.80
N GLY A 222 10.05 18.85 -22.11
CA GLY A 222 11.02 19.23 -23.13
C GLY A 222 12.29 18.39 -23.08
N VAL A 223 12.15 17.09 -22.83
CA VAL A 223 13.21 16.08 -22.88
C VAL A 223 12.96 15.14 -24.07
N LYS A 224 14.03 14.56 -24.62
CA LYS A 224 13.92 13.55 -25.67
C LYS A 224 13.82 12.17 -25.02
N ARG A 225 12.66 11.51 -25.16
CA ARG A 225 12.48 10.12 -24.74
C ARG A 225 13.35 9.19 -25.58
N CYS A 226 14.03 8.24 -24.96
CA CYS A 226 14.84 7.22 -25.64
C CYS A 226 14.82 5.89 -24.86
N ASP A 227 15.33 4.83 -25.49
CA ASP A 227 15.67 3.58 -24.82
C ASP A 227 16.99 3.70 -24.03
N LEU A 228 17.26 2.71 -23.18
CA LEU A 228 18.45 2.69 -22.33
C LEU A 228 19.74 2.68 -23.16
N ASP A 229 19.80 1.90 -24.22
CA ASP A 229 20.98 1.75 -25.06
C ASP A 229 21.33 3.05 -25.79
N THR A 230 20.33 3.79 -26.27
CA THR A 230 20.51 5.12 -26.85
C THR A 230 21.02 6.11 -25.80
N ALA A 231 20.43 6.10 -24.59
CA ALA A 231 20.89 6.95 -23.48
C ALA A 231 22.37 6.69 -23.16
N ILE A 232 22.77 5.41 -23.09
CA ILE A 232 24.15 4.98 -22.81
C ILE A 232 25.14 5.45 -23.89
N ARG A 233 24.77 5.30 -25.17
CA ARG A 233 25.68 5.62 -26.29
C ARG A 233 25.82 7.10 -26.62
N GLU A 234 24.76 7.90 -26.39
CA GLU A 234 24.72 9.30 -26.88
C GLU A 234 25.07 10.33 -25.78
N ALA A 235 25.14 9.93 -24.52
CA ALA A 235 25.35 10.88 -23.43
C ALA A 235 26.81 11.25 -23.20
N ASP A 236 27.03 12.51 -22.85
CA ASP A 236 28.31 13.03 -22.33
C ASP A 236 28.33 12.93 -20.78
N PHE A 237 27.15 12.99 -20.17
CA PHE A 237 26.88 12.78 -18.74
C PHE A 237 25.72 11.84 -18.57
N ILE A 238 25.79 10.94 -17.60
CA ILE A 238 24.71 10.02 -17.24
C ILE A 238 24.44 10.17 -15.76
N THR A 239 23.17 10.36 -15.38
CA THR A 239 22.72 10.39 -13.99
C THR A 239 21.59 9.39 -13.78
N VAL A 240 21.64 8.67 -12.66
CA VAL A 240 20.66 7.62 -12.32
C VAL A 240 19.72 8.09 -11.22
N HIS A 241 18.42 7.83 -11.39
CA HIS A 241 17.36 8.22 -10.45
C HIS A 241 16.28 7.14 -10.35
N THR A 242 16.67 5.88 -10.44
CA THR A 242 15.81 4.71 -10.30
C THR A 242 15.88 4.15 -8.88
N PRO A 243 14.85 3.43 -8.39
CA PRO A 243 15.00 2.58 -7.21
C PRO A 243 15.97 1.41 -7.50
N LEU A 244 16.54 0.83 -6.46
CA LEU A 244 17.29 -0.42 -6.57
C LEU A 244 16.32 -1.60 -6.59
N THR A 245 16.27 -2.32 -7.69
CA THR A 245 15.47 -3.54 -7.90
C THR A 245 16.36 -4.60 -8.54
N LYS A 246 15.83 -5.80 -8.78
CA LYS A 246 16.55 -6.84 -9.52
C LYS A 246 16.92 -6.39 -10.93
N GLU A 247 16.05 -5.60 -11.57
CA GLU A 247 16.22 -5.10 -12.94
C GLU A 247 17.19 -3.91 -13.02
N THR A 248 17.31 -3.13 -11.95
CA THR A 248 18.18 -1.94 -11.91
C THR A 248 19.51 -2.21 -11.19
N HIS A 249 19.67 -3.36 -10.52
CA HIS A 249 20.94 -3.76 -9.94
C HIS A 249 21.97 -3.95 -11.06
N HIS A 250 23.10 -3.27 -10.95
CA HIS A 250 24.16 -3.20 -11.97
C HIS A 250 23.60 -2.83 -13.36
N MET A 251 22.57 -1.98 -13.40
CA MET A 251 22.05 -1.46 -14.66
C MET A 251 23.15 -0.76 -15.49
N ILE A 252 24.15 -0.22 -14.82
CA ILE A 252 25.38 0.29 -15.44
C ILE A 252 26.52 -0.66 -15.07
N ASP A 253 26.72 -1.68 -15.86
CA ASP A 253 27.77 -2.69 -15.75
C ASP A 253 28.97 -2.41 -16.68
N ALA A 254 30.00 -3.26 -16.63
CA ALA A 254 31.18 -3.14 -17.48
C ALA A 254 30.84 -3.14 -18.98
N GLY A 255 29.86 -3.96 -19.40
CA GLY A 255 29.43 -4.06 -20.81
C GLY A 255 28.80 -2.77 -21.32
N ARG A 256 27.96 -2.12 -20.50
CA ARG A 256 27.38 -0.82 -20.84
C ARG A 256 28.38 0.31 -20.75
N ILE A 257 29.29 0.30 -19.78
CA ILE A 257 30.39 1.28 -19.70
C ILE A 257 31.25 1.24 -20.97
N ALA A 258 31.51 0.06 -21.52
CA ALA A 258 32.26 -0.09 -22.76
C ALA A 258 31.54 0.50 -23.99
N GLN A 259 30.22 0.64 -23.97
CA GLN A 259 29.41 1.20 -25.07
C GLN A 259 29.24 2.74 -24.98
N MET A 260 29.57 3.35 -23.83
CA MET A 260 29.45 4.80 -23.64
C MET A 260 30.42 5.58 -24.52
N LYS A 261 30.20 6.88 -24.66
CA LYS A 261 31.17 7.77 -25.25
C LYS A 261 32.47 7.73 -24.44
N GLU A 262 33.59 7.83 -25.13
CA GLU A 262 34.88 8.06 -24.49
C GLU A 262 34.83 9.39 -23.70
N GLY A 263 35.29 9.35 -22.46
CA GLY A 263 35.27 10.53 -21.59
C GLY A 263 33.94 10.89 -21.00
N VAL A 264 32.96 9.97 -20.99
CA VAL A 264 31.67 10.13 -20.30
C VAL A 264 31.88 10.38 -18.80
N ARG A 265 30.94 11.04 -18.16
CA ARG A 265 30.89 11.25 -16.70
C ARG A 265 29.63 10.65 -16.12
N LEU A 266 29.77 9.95 -14.99
CA LEU A 266 28.69 9.25 -14.32
C LEU A 266 28.35 9.94 -12.99
N VAL A 267 27.04 10.03 -12.69
CA VAL A 267 26.55 10.60 -11.43
C VAL A 267 25.54 9.64 -10.80
N ASN A 268 25.75 9.30 -9.54
CA ASN A 268 24.81 8.48 -8.76
C ASN A 268 24.57 9.09 -7.38
N CYS A 269 23.41 9.69 -7.20
CA CYS A 269 22.87 10.17 -5.92
C CYS A 269 21.51 9.48 -5.64
N ALA A 270 21.27 8.28 -6.20
CA ALA A 270 20.02 7.53 -6.04
C ALA A 270 20.21 6.37 -5.07
N ARG A 271 20.83 5.27 -5.52
CA ARG A 271 21.13 4.06 -4.70
C ARG A 271 22.44 3.44 -5.12
N GLY A 272 23.23 2.95 -4.14
CA GLY A 272 24.35 2.05 -4.41
C GLY A 272 23.87 0.79 -5.14
N GLY A 273 24.77 0.15 -5.92
CA GLY A 273 24.46 -1.04 -6.70
C GLY A 273 23.69 -0.81 -8.01
N ILE A 274 23.27 0.41 -8.35
CA ILE A 274 22.73 0.71 -9.70
C ILE A 274 23.88 0.77 -10.72
N ILE A 275 25.00 1.35 -10.33
CA ILE A 275 26.27 1.32 -11.08
C ILE A 275 27.14 0.27 -10.40
N ASP A 276 27.70 -0.66 -11.17
CA ASP A 276 28.72 -1.59 -10.70
C ASP A 276 29.97 -0.79 -10.32
N GLU A 277 30.24 -0.67 -9.02
CA GLU A 277 31.30 0.18 -8.48
C GLU A 277 32.71 -0.33 -8.84
N MET A 278 32.85 -1.64 -9.00
CA MET A 278 34.12 -2.25 -9.39
C MET A 278 34.40 -1.98 -10.87
N ALA A 279 33.42 -2.21 -11.74
CA ALA A 279 33.53 -1.90 -13.16
C ALA A 279 33.77 -0.39 -13.41
N LEU A 280 33.10 0.48 -12.62
CA LEU A 280 33.32 1.92 -12.66
C LEU A 280 34.75 2.28 -12.27
N ALA A 281 35.29 1.69 -11.19
CA ALA A 281 36.65 1.96 -10.72
C ALA A 281 37.70 1.56 -11.78
N GLU A 282 37.53 0.40 -12.41
CA GLU A 282 38.40 -0.06 -13.50
C GLU A 282 38.34 0.89 -14.71
N ALA A 283 37.14 1.33 -15.11
CA ALA A 283 36.95 2.24 -16.24
C ALA A 283 37.53 3.64 -15.97
N LEU A 284 37.46 4.13 -14.72
CA LEU A 284 38.08 5.39 -14.29
C LEU A 284 39.61 5.30 -14.36
N GLN A 285 40.20 4.19 -13.86
CA GLN A 285 41.64 3.96 -13.90
C GLN A 285 42.17 3.81 -15.34
N ALA A 286 41.39 3.18 -16.21
CA ALA A 286 41.69 3.03 -17.63
C ALA A 286 41.48 4.34 -18.44
N GLY A 287 40.91 5.39 -17.84
CA GLY A 287 40.60 6.66 -18.52
C GLY A 287 39.39 6.58 -19.48
N ARG A 288 38.68 5.47 -19.53
CA ARG A 288 37.47 5.27 -20.34
C ARG A 288 36.33 6.20 -19.87
N VAL A 289 36.15 6.29 -18.56
CA VAL A 289 35.26 7.24 -17.88
C VAL A 289 36.11 8.42 -17.39
N ALA A 290 35.75 9.63 -17.78
CA ALA A 290 36.53 10.83 -17.43
C ALA A 290 36.35 11.24 -15.97
N GLY A 291 35.32 10.76 -15.29
CA GLY A 291 35.09 11.02 -13.89
C GLY A 291 33.72 10.52 -13.40
N ALA A 292 33.58 10.39 -12.08
CA ALA A 292 32.33 10.00 -11.45
C ALA A 292 32.03 10.83 -10.20
N ALA A 293 30.74 11.09 -9.96
CA ALA A 293 30.23 11.74 -8.75
C ALA A 293 29.27 10.77 -8.06
N ILE A 294 29.66 10.25 -6.91
CA ILE A 294 28.97 9.16 -6.22
C ILE A 294 28.66 9.59 -4.79
N ASP A 295 27.37 9.60 -4.46
CA ASP A 295 26.85 9.94 -3.13
C ASP A 295 26.40 8.69 -2.34
N VAL A 296 26.16 7.57 -3.04
CA VAL A 296 25.59 6.33 -2.50
C VAL A 296 26.41 5.12 -2.94
N PHE A 297 26.49 4.10 -2.06
CA PHE A 297 27.40 2.98 -2.26
C PHE A 297 26.70 1.65 -1.98
N GLU A 298 27.20 0.55 -2.57
CA GLU A 298 26.70 -0.82 -2.30
C GLU A 298 26.87 -1.19 -0.84
N GLN A 299 27.97 -0.76 -0.24
CA GLN A 299 28.20 -0.88 1.19
C GLN A 299 28.35 0.50 1.83
N GLU A 300 27.44 0.84 2.73
CA GLU A 300 27.47 2.06 3.53
C GLU A 300 27.66 1.73 5.02
N PRO A 301 28.67 2.30 5.70
CA PRO A 301 29.70 3.25 5.23
C PRO A 301 30.67 2.65 4.22
N LEU A 302 31.13 3.48 3.24
CA LEU A 302 32.09 3.07 2.23
C LEU A 302 33.41 2.58 2.86
N PRO A 303 33.84 1.35 2.60
CA PRO A 303 35.08 0.78 3.16
C PRO A 303 36.30 1.66 2.87
N ILE A 304 37.26 1.68 3.81
CA ILE A 304 38.45 2.54 3.70
C ILE A 304 39.36 2.16 2.53
N ASP A 305 39.37 0.90 2.15
CA ASP A 305 40.16 0.32 1.07
C ASP A 305 39.43 0.25 -0.27
N HIS A 306 38.18 0.76 -0.35
CA HIS A 306 37.36 0.70 -1.54
C HIS A 306 38.06 1.37 -2.75
N PRO A 307 38.09 0.73 -3.95
CA PRO A 307 38.83 1.21 -5.12
C PRO A 307 38.46 2.63 -5.57
N LEU A 308 37.20 3.03 -5.50
CA LEU A 308 36.74 4.37 -5.86
C LEU A 308 37.45 5.49 -5.08
N ARG A 309 37.91 5.24 -3.83
CA ARG A 309 38.66 6.24 -3.05
C ARG A 309 40.02 6.61 -3.66
N ARG A 310 40.53 5.75 -4.53
CA ARG A 310 41.85 5.89 -5.17
C ARG A 310 41.75 6.26 -6.65
N CYS A 311 40.54 6.32 -7.21
CA CYS A 311 40.33 6.68 -8.61
C CYS A 311 40.58 8.15 -8.86
N PRO A 312 41.11 8.51 -10.04
CA PRO A 312 41.20 9.90 -10.46
C PRO A 312 39.81 10.47 -10.76
N ASN A 313 39.65 11.78 -10.61
CA ASN A 313 38.44 12.52 -10.99
C ASN A 313 37.14 11.95 -10.39
N VAL A 314 37.15 11.64 -9.11
CA VAL A 314 35.96 11.26 -8.37
C VAL A 314 35.55 12.35 -7.38
N VAL A 315 34.26 12.55 -7.25
CA VAL A 315 33.63 13.35 -6.19
C VAL A 315 32.77 12.37 -5.37
N LEU A 316 33.14 12.15 -4.12
CA LEU A 316 32.48 11.20 -3.21
C LEU A 316 31.90 11.97 -2.03
N THR A 317 30.62 11.69 -1.70
CA THR A 317 29.93 12.25 -0.53
C THR A 317 29.23 11.14 0.25
N PRO A 318 29.08 11.27 1.59
CA PRO A 318 28.56 10.19 2.43
C PRO A 318 27.01 10.22 2.51
N HIS A 319 26.32 9.99 1.39
CA HIS A 319 24.86 9.89 1.24
C HIS A 319 24.15 11.17 1.74
N LEU A 320 24.48 12.31 1.14
CA LEU A 320 24.00 13.64 1.52
C LEU A 320 22.80 14.13 0.70
N GLY A 321 22.28 13.36 -0.25
CA GLY A 321 21.21 13.79 -1.16
C GLY A 321 19.96 14.38 -0.46
N ALA A 322 19.64 13.92 0.76
CA ALA A 322 18.52 14.44 1.57
C ALA A 322 18.99 15.25 2.80
N SER A 323 20.27 15.59 2.90
CA SER A 323 20.86 16.20 4.10
C SER A 323 20.82 17.72 4.04
N THR A 324 19.62 18.31 3.94
CA THR A 324 19.36 19.74 4.11
C THR A 324 18.37 19.96 5.25
N VAL A 325 18.37 21.15 5.84
CA VAL A 325 17.45 21.51 6.93
C VAL A 325 16.01 21.33 6.45
N GLU A 326 15.68 21.88 5.30
CA GLU A 326 14.34 21.86 4.71
C GLU A 326 13.88 20.43 4.40
N ALA A 327 14.75 19.60 3.80
CA ALA A 327 14.39 18.22 3.47
C ALA A 327 14.14 17.40 4.74
N GLN A 328 14.98 17.56 5.78
CA GLN A 328 14.81 16.85 7.06
C GLN A 328 13.53 17.27 7.77
N GLU A 329 13.19 18.55 7.75
CA GLU A 329 11.94 19.04 8.30
C GLU A 329 10.72 18.52 7.51
N ASN A 330 10.74 18.65 6.18
CA ASN A 330 9.63 18.24 5.31
C ASN A 330 9.33 16.72 5.41
N VAL A 331 10.36 15.86 5.41
CA VAL A 331 10.13 14.41 5.53
C VAL A 331 9.59 14.03 6.92
N ALA A 332 10.00 14.73 7.98
CA ALA A 332 9.51 14.48 9.33
C ALA A 332 8.05 14.91 9.47
N ILE A 333 7.68 16.09 8.96
CA ILE A 333 6.31 16.58 8.94
C ILE A 333 5.42 15.58 8.15
N GLN A 334 5.80 15.24 6.94
CA GLN A 334 5.02 14.36 6.06
C GLN A 334 4.76 12.98 6.72
N VAL A 335 5.79 12.35 7.28
CA VAL A 335 5.63 11.05 7.96
C VAL A 335 4.81 11.17 9.23
N ALA A 336 5.00 12.24 10.03
CA ALA A 336 4.23 12.46 11.24
C ALA A 336 2.73 12.63 10.95
N GLU A 337 2.38 13.44 9.94
CA GLU A 337 0.99 13.62 9.48
C GLU A 337 0.38 12.29 9.00
N GLU A 338 1.14 11.49 8.24
CA GLU A 338 0.68 10.18 7.79
C GLU A 338 0.45 9.21 8.95
N ILE A 339 1.36 9.13 9.92
CA ILE A 339 1.19 8.29 11.12
C ILE A 339 -0.04 8.71 11.91
N VAL A 340 -0.22 10.01 12.15
CA VAL A 340 -1.41 10.54 12.84
C VAL A 340 -2.68 10.16 12.09
N ARG A 341 -2.68 10.27 10.76
CA ARG A 341 -3.81 9.90 9.90
C ARG A 341 -4.13 8.41 9.99
N VAL A 342 -3.11 7.55 9.95
CA VAL A 342 -3.27 6.10 10.14
C VAL A 342 -3.85 5.77 11.50
N LEU A 343 -3.28 6.33 12.58
CA LEU A 343 -3.69 5.99 13.95
C LEU A 343 -5.04 6.57 14.34
N ARG A 344 -5.41 7.76 13.82
CA ARG A 344 -6.67 8.44 14.14
C ARG A 344 -7.81 8.03 13.23
N ASP A 345 -7.57 8.02 11.91
CA ASP A 345 -8.63 7.94 10.90
C ASP A 345 -8.56 6.65 10.08
N ASP A 346 -7.57 5.80 10.34
CA ASP A 346 -7.28 4.59 9.57
C ASP A 346 -7.14 4.84 8.06
N THR A 347 -6.55 6.00 7.70
CA THR A 347 -6.33 6.42 6.31
C THR A 347 -4.88 6.75 6.05
N PHE A 348 -4.44 6.63 4.81
CA PHE A 348 -3.06 6.91 4.38
C PHE A 348 -3.02 7.28 2.89
N GLU A 349 -1.93 7.95 2.48
CA GLU A 349 -1.69 8.30 1.08
C GLU A 349 -0.41 7.67 0.53
N HIS A 350 0.60 7.50 1.37
CA HIS A 350 1.96 7.13 0.96
C HIS A 350 2.39 5.76 1.50
N ALA A 351 1.54 4.74 1.30
CA ALA A 351 1.89 3.36 1.64
C ALA A 351 2.91 2.78 0.65
N VAL A 352 3.89 2.04 1.18
CA VAL A 352 4.91 1.34 0.39
C VAL A 352 4.50 -0.09 0.09
N ASN A 353 3.87 -0.77 1.05
CA ASN A 353 3.45 -2.16 0.92
C ASN A 353 1.94 -2.35 0.68
N LEU A 354 1.25 -1.26 0.31
CA LEU A 354 -0.11 -1.27 -0.23
C LEU A 354 -0.20 -0.38 -1.47
N PRO A 355 -1.06 -0.69 -2.43
CA PRO A 355 -1.36 0.21 -3.53
C PRO A 355 -1.94 1.54 -3.02
N SER A 356 -1.60 2.64 -3.64
CA SER A 356 -2.21 3.93 -3.32
C SER A 356 -3.56 4.09 -4.03
N LEU A 357 -4.56 4.63 -3.33
CA LEU A 357 -5.84 5.04 -3.90
C LEU A 357 -5.96 6.56 -3.86
N SER A 358 -6.35 7.16 -4.97
CA SER A 358 -6.74 8.57 -4.98
C SER A 358 -8.00 8.79 -4.13
N GLN A 359 -8.20 10.01 -3.63
CA GLN A 359 -9.38 10.35 -2.85
C GLN A 359 -10.69 10.03 -3.60
N ARG A 360 -10.74 10.33 -4.89
CA ARG A 360 -11.89 9.99 -5.76
C ARG A 360 -12.16 8.49 -5.83
N GLN A 361 -11.11 7.66 -5.90
CA GLN A 361 -11.27 6.20 -5.89
C GLN A 361 -11.76 5.71 -4.53
N LYS A 362 -11.23 6.24 -3.42
CA LYS A 362 -11.68 5.90 -2.06
C LYS A 362 -13.18 6.16 -1.88
N GLU A 363 -13.65 7.35 -2.23
CA GLU A 363 -15.07 7.74 -2.14
C GLU A 363 -15.97 6.82 -2.97
N ARG A 364 -15.52 6.45 -4.17
CA ARG A 364 -16.28 5.58 -5.08
C ARG A 364 -16.32 4.13 -4.64
N LEU A 365 -15.22 3.63 -4.06
CA LEU A 365 -15.12 2.24 -3.60
C LEU A 365 -15.70 2.03 -2.21
N ALA A 366 -15.84 3.06 -1.39
CA ALA A 366 -16.31 2.96 0.00
C ALA A 366 -17.58 2.11 0.17
N PRO A 367 -18.65 2.23 -0.65
CA PRO A 367 -19.84 1.38 -0.52
C PRO A 367 -19.54 -0.11 -0.78
N TYR A 368 -18.59 -0.39 -1.65
CA TYR A 368 -18.24 -1.75 -2.06
C TYR A 368 -17.25 -2.44 -1.11
N LEU A 369 -16.51 -1.70 -0.28
CA LEU A 369 -15.59 -2.27 0.71
C LEU A 369 -16.35 -3.09 1.75
N ALA A 370 -17.43 -2.54 2.32
CA ALA A 370 -18.27 -3.27 3.26
C ALA A 370 -18.90 -4.51 2.63
N LEU A 371 -19.42 -4.40 1.41
CA LEU A 371 -19.97 -5.54 0.66
C LEU A 371 -18.91 -6.61 0.43
N ALA A 372 -17.71 -6.23 -0.01
CA ALA A 372 -16.62 -7.16 -0.33
C ALA A 372 -16.15 -7.94 0.91
N GLU A 373 -16.02 -7.27 2.06
CA GLU A 373 -15.65 -7.91 3.32
C GLU A 373 -16.71 -8.93 3.77
N GLN A 374 -17.97 -8.51 3.77
CA GLN A 374 -19.09 -9.38 4.17
C GLN A 374 -19.28 -10.56 3.21
N LEU A 375 -19.15 -10.36 1.90
CA LEU A 375 -19.19 -11.45 0.91
C LEU A 375 -18.03 -12.42 1.10
N GLY A 376 -16.82 -11.93 1.44
CA GLY A 376 -15.68 -12.77 1.77
C GLY A 376 -15.96 -13.65 2.99
N LEU A 377 -16.44 -13.05 4.08
CA LEU A 377 -16.79 -13.75 5.31
C LEU A 377 -17.93 -14.76 5.10
N PHE A 378 -18.94 -14.39 4.30
CA PHE A 378 -20.04 -15.29 3.93
C PHE A 378 -19.52 -16.48 3.11
N ALA A 379 -18.68 -16.23 2.11
CA ALA A 379 -18.11 -17.27 1.25
C ALA A 379 -17.24 -18.27 2.04
N ALA A 380 -16.49 -17.82 3.04
CA ALA A 380 -15.67 -18.68 3.91
C ALA A 380 -16.53 -19.66 4.70
N GLN A 381 -17.66 -19.21 5.25
CA GLN A 381 -18.57 -20.03 6.03
C GLN A 381 -19.44 -20.95 5.16
N LEU A 382 -19.72 -20.54 3.91
CA LEU A 382 -20.47 -21.34 2.95
C LEU A 382 -19.62 -22.47 2.36
N ALA A 383 -18.40 -22.14 1.91
CA ALA A 383 -17.48 -23.03 1.19
C ALA A 383 -16.65 -23.86 2.18
N GLN A 384 -17.20 -24.95 2.68
CA GLN A 384 -16.47 -25.87 3.56
C GLN A 384 -15.46 -26.73 2.79
N GLY A 385 -14.34 -27.04 3.42
CA GLY A 385 -13.23 -27.82 2.86
C GLY A 385 -12.00 -26.97 2.56
N ALA A 386 -10.98 -27.59 1.98
CA ALA A 386 -9.74 -26.89 1.61
C ALA A 386 -9.96 -26.04 0.35
N PRO A 387 -9.86 -24.71 0.43
CA PRO A 387 -10.04 -23.86 -0.74
C PRO A 387 -8.85 -23.97 -1.68
N SER A 388 -9.08 -24.20 -2.97
CA SER A 388 -8.04 -24.34 -4.00
C SER A 388 -7.96 -23.15 -4.94
N SER A 389 -9.10 -22.52 -5.22
CA SER A 389 -9.16 -21.31 -6.04
C SER A 389 -10.32 -20.42 -5.66
N MET A 390 -10.11 -19.11 -5.80
CA MET A 390 -11.11 -18.07 -5.64
C MET A 390 -11.11 -17.19 -6.89
N THR A 391 -12.27 -17.01 -7.50
CA THR A 391 -12.47 -16.03 -8.57
C THR A 391 -13.34 -14.92 -8.02
N VAL A 392 -12.86 -13.69 -8.09
CA VAL A 392 -13.64 -12.49 -7.73
C VAL A 392 -13.92 -11.71 -8.99
N ARG A 393 -15.21 -11.58 -9.33
CA ARG A 393 -15.68 -10.82 -10.50
C ARG A 393 -16.28 -9.51 -10.03
N TYR A 394 -15.78 -8.43 -10.61
CA TYR A 394 -16.24 -7.06 -10.37
C TYR A 394 -16.94 -6.53 -11.61
N ALA A 395 -18.08 -5.87 -11.43
CA ALA A 395 -18.84 -5.28 -12.53
C ALA A 395 -19.29 -3.85 -12.22
N GLY A 396 -19.43 -3.03 -13.25
CA GLY A 396 -19.81 -1.63 -13.16
C GLY A 396 -18.78 -0.79 -12.40
N ASP A 397 -19.20 0.05 -11.47
CA ASP A 397 -18.29 0.93 -10.69
C ASP A 397 -17.27 0.15 -9.85
N ALA A 398 -17.60 -1.05 -9.39
CA ALA A 398 -16.69 -1.92 -8.67
C ALA A 398 -15.55 -2.46 -9.56
N SER A 399 -15.68 -2.40 -10.89
CA SER A 399 -14.70 -2.89 -11.85
C SER A 399 -13.54 -1.91 -12.11
N ASP A 400 -13.61 -0.69 -11.59
CA ASP A 400 -12.53 0.28 -11.76
C ASP A 400 -11.22 -0.23 -11.17
N PRO A 401 -10.09 0.07 -11.84
CA PRO A 401 -8.79 -0.28 -11.32
C PRO A 401 -8.55 0.35 -9.94
N ASP A 402 -8.36 -0.50 -8.95
CA ASP A 402 -8.18 -0.13 -7.54
C ASP A 402 -6.89 -0.70 -6.93
N GLY A 403 -6.01 -1.25 -7.79
CA GLY A 403 -4.78 -1.90 -7.32
C GLY A 403 -5.02 -3.16 -6.47
N GLY A 404 -6.19 -3.78 -6.59
CA GLY A 404 -6.55 -4.99 -5.84
C GLY A 404 -7.07 -4.72 -4.42
N TYR A 405 -7.54 -3.51 -4.12
CA TYR A 405 -8.11 -3.19 -2.81
C TYR A 405 -9.36 -3.99 -2.49
N LEU A 406 -10.31 -4.09 -3.42
CA LEU A 406 -11.53 -4.87 -3.23
C LEU A 406 -11.20 -6.36 -3.02
N THR A 407 -10.23 -6.90 -3.77
CA THR A 407 -9.81 -8.30 -3.59
C THR A 407 -9.15 -8.52 -2.22
N ARG A 408 -8.31 -7.56 -1.75
CA ARG A 408 -7.77 -7.59 -0.38
C ARG A 408 -8.88 -7.59 0.66
N THR A 409 -9.93 -6.83 0.42
CA THR A 409 -11.11 -6.76 1.30
C THR A 409 -11.88 -8.08 1.33
N VAL A 410 -12.09 -8.69 0.16
CA VAL A 410 -12.69 -10.04 0.06
C VAL A 410 -11.85 -11.07 0.83
N LEU A 411 -10.53 -11.08 0.61
CA LEU A 411 -9.62 -12.00 1.27
C LEU A 411 -9.56 -11.76 2.78
N LYS A 412 -9.54 -10.49 3.22
CA LYS A 412 -9.64 -10.14 4.64
C LYS A 412 -10.90 -10.76 5.25
N GLY A 413 -12.07 -10.54 4.65
CA GLY A 413 -13.32 -11.13 5.11
C GLY A 413 -13.28 -12.65 5.10
N PHE A 414 -12.73 -13.26 4.05
CA PHE A 414 -12.65 -14.72 3.91
C PHE A 414 -11.78 -15.36 4.99
N PHE A 415 -10.59 -14.82 5.23
CA PHE A 415 -9.66 -15.38 6.21
C PHE A 415 -9.96 -14.97 7.64
N SER A 416 -10.70 -13.87 7.88
CA SER A 416 -11.09 -13.47 9.24
C SER A 416 -11.95 -14.49 9.95
N PHE A 417 -12.68 -15.35 9.23
CA PHE A 417 -13.42 -16.46 9.80
C PHE A 417 -12.52 -17.46 10.56
N GLN A 418 -11.32 -17.68 10.09
CA GLN A 418 -10.37 -18.64 10.66
C GLN A 418 -9.28 -17.97 11.52
N TYR A 419 -8.93 -16.71 11.22
CA TYR A 419 -7.81 -15.96 11.81
C TYR A 419 -8.34 -14.61 12.32
N ASP A 420 -9.24 -14.61 13.29
CA ASP A 420 -9.90 -13.42 13.81
C ASP A 420 -8.89 -12.39 14.33
N GLY A 421 -8.98 -11.15 13.83
CA GLY A 421 -8.13 -10.03 14.20
C GLY A 421 -6.70 -10.02 13.64
N GLU A 422 -6.24 -11.10 12.99
CA GLU A 422 -4.87 -11.19 12.46
C GLU A 422 -4.78 -10.72 10.99
N VAL A 423 -5.89 -10.83 10.24
CA VAL A 423 -5.92 -10.51 8.81
C VAL A 423 -6.38 -9.09 8.57
N ASN A 424 -5.59 -8.34 7.80
CA ASN A 424 -5.93 -6.99 7.37
C ASN A 424 -5.60 -6.79 5.88
N TYR A 425 -5.77 -5.57 5.34
CA TYR A 425 -5.51 -5.29 3.92
C TYR A 425 -4.05 -5.48 3.50
N VAL A 426 -3.10 -5.31 4.44
CA VAL A 426 -1.67 -5.43 4.17
C VAL A 426 -1.31 -6.88 3.90
N ASN A 427 -1.76 -7.80 4.77
CA ASN A 427 -1.36 -9.21 4.75
C ASN A 427 -2.35 -10.17 4.06
N ALA A 428 -3.53 -9.72 3.65
CA ALA A 428 -4.59 -10.60 3.11
C ALA A 428 -4.14 -11.51 1.96
N PHE A 429 -3.32 -11.02 1.02
CA PHE A 429 -2.79 -11.85 -0.06
C PHE A 429 -1.77 -12.89 0.43
N ARG A 430 -1.02 -12.59 1.50
CA ARG A 430 -0.09 -13.56 2.08
C ARG A 430 -0.82 -14.74 2.70
N TYR A 431 -1.95 -14.50 3.38
CA TYR A 431 -2.79 -15.60 3.86
C TYR A 431 -3.31 -16.47 2.71
N ALA A 432 -3.65 -15.87 1.57
CA ALA A 432 -4.05 -16.63 0.38
C ALA A 432 -2.89 -17.47 -0.19
N GLU A 433 -1.69 -16.90 -0.27
CA GLU A 433 -0.47 -17.60 -0.72
C GLU A 433 -0.12 -18.76 0.22
N ASP A 434 -0.09 -18.52 1.54
CA ASP A 434 0.25 -19.52 2.55
C ASP A 434 -0.79 -20.66 2.60
N ALA A 435 -2.06 -20.36 2.31
CA ALA A 435 -3.13 -21.36 2.16
C ALA A 435 -3.11 -22.09 0.80
N GLY A 436 -2.23 -21.72 -0.13
CA GLY A 436 -2.21 -22.26 -1.50
C GLY A 436 -3.43 -21.87 -2.34
N LEU A 437 -4.17 -20.83 -1.95
CA LEU A 437 -5.37 -20.35 -2.63
C LEU A 437 -5.00 -19.52 -3.86
N ARG A 438 -5.34 -20.00 -5.04
CA ARG A 438 -5.17 -19.25 -6.30
C ARG A 438 -6.28 -18.23 -6.43
N VAL A 439 -5.94 -16.95 -6.42
CA VAL A 439 -6.89 -15.84 -6.53
C VAL A 439 -6.85 -15.27 -7.95
N GLN A 440 -8.02 -15.12 -8.58
CA GLN A 440 -8.18 -14.54 -9.91
C GLN A 440 -9.21 -13.40 -9.86
N GLU A 441 -8.87 -12.27 -10.47
CA GLU A 441 -9.78 -11.14 -10.68
C GLU A 441 -10.34 -11.17 -12.11
N VAL A 442 -11.64 -10.91 -12.23
CA VAL A 442 -12.32 -10.69 -13.51
C VAL A 442 -13.05 -9.35 -13.44
N ARG A 443 -12.87 -8.50 -14.44
CA ARG A 443 -13.47 -7.16 -14.48
C ARG A 443 -14.35 -7.01 -15.70
N GLU A 444 -15.59 -6.58 -15.49
CA GLU A 444 -16.61 -6.42 -16.53
C GLU A 444 -17.23 -5.02 -16.42
N SER A 445 -17.64 -4.45 -17.55
CA SER A 445 -18.26 -3.11 -17.57
C SER A 445 -19.67 -3.10 -16.96
N ARG A 446 -20.34 -4.24 -16.86
CA ARG A 446 -21.70 -4.38 -16.35
C ARG A 446 -21.91 -5.77 -15.75
N GLY A 447 -22.64 -5.83 -14.64
CA GLY A 447 -23.06 -7.07 -14.01
C GLY A 447 -24.18 -7.80 -14.76
N ARG A 448 -24.48 -9.01 -14.34
CA ARG A 448 -25.48 -9.90 -14.94
C ARG A 448 -26.90 -9.59 -14.47
N ILE A 449 -27.05 -9.26 -13.18
CA ILE A 449 -28.34 -9.00 -12.53
C ILE A 449 -28.49 -7.49 -12.30
N TYR A 450 -27.47 -6.87 -11.71
CA TYR A 450 -27.38 -5.43 -11.47
C TYR A 450 -26.21 -4.83 -12.23
N THR A 451 -26.23 -3.52 -12.45
CA THR A 451 -25.11 -2.83 -13.13
C THR A 451 -23.82 -2.99 -12.35
N ASN A 452 -23.87 -2.84 -11.02
CA ASN A 452 -22.75 -2.93 -10.11
C ASN A 452 -22.86 -4.20 -9.28
N GLU A 453 -21.90 -5.12 -9.41
CA GLU A 453 -21.88 -6.41 -8.72
C GLU A 453 -20.48 -6.79 -8.27
N ILE A 454 -20.41 -7.53 -7.15
CA ILE A 454 -19.26 -8.31 -6.74
C ILE A 454 -19.71 -9.76 -6.63
N GLU A 455 -19.07 -10.65 -7.40
CA GLU A 455 -19.30 -12.09 -7.35
C GLU A 455 -18.04 -12.78 -6.83
N ILE A 456 -18.18 -13.65 -5.86
CA ILE A 456 -17.12 -14.49 -5.33
C ILE A 456 -17.47 -15.95 -5.62
N SER A 457 -16.57 -16.66 -6.29
CA SER A 457 -16.65 -18.10 -6.53
C SER A 457 -15.47 -18.78 -5.86
N VAL A 458 -15.74 -19.69 -4.93
CA VAL A 458 -14.73 -20.45 -4.18
C VAL A 458 -14.86 -21.93 -4.54
N ALA A 459 -13.79 -22.51 -5.08
CA ALA A 459 -13.69 -23.95 -5.32
C ALA A 459 -12.94 -24.61 -4.16
N THR A 460 -13.54 -25.65 -3.58
CA THR A 460 -12.97 -26.50 -2.55
C THR A 460 -12.99 -27.97 -3.00
N ASP A 461 -12.41 -28.86 -2.22
CA ASP A 461 -12.51 -30.30 -2.39
C ASP A 461 -13.98 -30.82 -2.29
N ASN A 462 -14.88 -30.07 -1.65
CA ASN A 462 -16.30 -30.39 -1.49
C ASN A 462 -17.22 -29.79 -2.58
N GLY A 463 -16.66 -29.03 -3.51
CA GLY A 463 -17.41 -28.40 -4.60
C GLY A 463 -17.12 -26.92 -4.76
N THR A 464 -17.90 -26.26 -5.60
CA THR A 464 -17.78 -24.82 -5.85
C THR A 464 -19.02 -24.11 -5.36
N HIS A 465 -18.82 -23.06 -4.55
CA HIS A 465 -19.88 -22.16 -4.12
C HIS A 465 -19.68 -20.77 -4.70
N ARG A 466 -20.80 -20.12 -5.01
CA ARG A 466 -20.80 -18.78 -5.59
C ARG A 466 -21.81 -17.90 -4.89
N VAL A 467 -21.38 -16.69 -4.52
CA VAL A 467 -22.23 -15.64 -3.96
C VAL A 467 -22.03 -14.36 -4.74
N THR A 468 -23.13 -13.70 -5.11
CA THR A 468 -23.14 -12.40 -5.79
C THR A 468 -23.84 -11.38 -4.92
N GLY A 469 -23.24 -10.21 -4.76
CA GLY A 469 -23.81 -9.11 -4.01
C GLY A 469 -23.77 -7.79 -4.79
N THR A 470 -24.60 -6.87 -4.35
CA THR A 470 -24.65 -5.48 -4.84
C THR A 470 -24.91 -4.51 -3.70
N VAL A 471 -24.77 -3.22 -3.97
CA VAL A 471 -25.15 -2.14 -3.05
C VAL A 471 -26.36 -1.39 -3.63
N LEU A 472 -27.48 -1.40 -2.91
CA LEU A 472 -28.73 -0.77 -3.34
C LEU A 472 -28.98 0.52 -2.57
N GLY A 473 -28.33 1.62 -2.96
CA GLY A 473 -28.58 2.96 -2.41
C GLY A 473 -28.69 2.96 -0.87
N GLU A 474 -29.80 3.41 -0.33
CA GLU A 474 -30.06 3.47 1.11
C GLU A 474 -30.30 2.08 1.76
N TYR A 475 -30.60 1.06 0.97
CA TYR A 475 -30.80 -0.31 1.49
C TYR A 475 -29.48 -1.03 1.79
N GLY A 476 -28.34 -0.46 1.38
CA GLY A 476 -27.02 -0.97 1.68
C GLY A 476 -26.62 -2.25 0.94
N PRO A 477 -25.62 -3.00 1.48
CA PRO A 477 -25.11 -4.24 0.90
C PRO A 477 -26.13 -5.38 0.95
N ARG A 478 -26.27 -6.13 -0.17
CA ARG A 478 -27.23 -7.24 -0.29
C ARG A 478 -26.63 -8.39 -1.08
N ILE A 479 -27.00 -9.63 -0.71
CA ILE A 479 -26.82 -10.83 -1.55
C ILE A 479 -27.97 -10.84 -2.56
N VAL A 480 -27.64 -11.03 -3.86
CA VAL A 480 -28.61 -11.04 -4.95
C VAL A 480 -28.65 -12.37 -5.73
N GLU A 481 -27.60 -13.17 -5.61
CA GLU A 481 -27.57 -14.54 -6.15
C GLU A 481 -26.72 -15.45 -5.22
N LEU A 482 -27.13 -16.68 -5.04
CA LEU A 482 -26.42 -17.69 -4.28
C LEU A 482 -26.48 -19.04 -5.01
N ASP A 483 -25.32 -19.59 -5.42
CA ASP A 483 -25.18 -20.82 -6.19
C ASP A 483 -26.04 -20.83 -7.48
N GLY A 484 -26.26 -19.66 -8.08
CA GLY A 484 -27.09 -19.47 -9.30
C GLY A 484 -28.58 -19.40 -9.04
N TYR A 485 -29.01 -19.25 -7.80
CA TYR A 485 -30.40 -19.02 -7.41
C TYR A 485 -30.60 -17.53 -7.08
N PRO A 486 -31.58 -16.84 -7.69
CA PRO A 486 -31.88 -15.46 -7.38
C PRO A 486 -32.42 -15.35 -5.95
N ILE A 487 -31.90 -14.38 -5.22
CA ILE A 487 -32.25 -14.09 -3.84
C ILE A 487 -32.12 -12.60 -3.61
N ASP A 488 -32.75 -12.04 -2.58
CA ASP A 488 -32.59 -10.64 -2.21
C ASP A 488 -32.62 -10.49 -0.68
N THR A 489 -31.43 -10.47 -0.05
CA THR A 489 -31.30 -10.45 1.39
C THR A 489 -30.20 -9.49 1.83
N PRO A 490 -30.42 -8.66 2.88
CA PRO A 490 -29.33 -7.90 3.50
C PRO A 490 -28.21 -8.85 3.95
N ILE A 491 -26.97 -8.49 3.69
CA ILE A 491 -25.81 -9.28 4.09
C ILE A 491 -25.31 -8.78 5.46
N GLN A 492 -26.01 -9.19 6.53
CA GLN A 492 -25.71 -8.80 7.90
C GLN A 492 -26.37 -9.74 8.92
N GLY A 493 -25.79 -9.80 10.13
CA GLY A 493 -26.35 -10.55 11.24
C GLY A 493 -26.21 -12.05 11.08
N ILE A 494 -27.17 -12.81 11.58
CA ILE A 494 -27.15 -14.27 11.59
C ILE A 494 -28.09 -14.80 10.52
N LEU A 495 -27.53 -15.58 9.60
CA LEU A 495 -28.25 -16.15 8.47
C LEU A 495 -28.23 -17.68 8.54
N ILE A 496 -29.37 -18.32 8.24
CA ILE A 496 -29.42 -19.77 8.03
C ILE A 496 -29.61 -20.01 6.53
N TYR A 497 -28.61 -20.62 5.91
CA TYR A 497 -28.68 -21.07 4.53
C TYR A 497 -29.12 -22.52 4.46
N THR A 498 -30.12 -22.83 3.60
CA THR A 498 -30.50 -24.21 3.28
C THR A 498 -30.56 -24.44 1.78
N ARG A 499 -30.21 -25.64 1.36
CA ARG A 499 -30.42 -26.17 0.02
C ARG A 499 -31.33 -27.38 0.15
N HIS A 500 -32.50 -27.36 -0.53
CA HIS A 500 -33.56 -28.28 -0.30
C HIS A 500 -34.41 -28.56 -1.54
N GLU A 501 -35.24 -29.59 -1.50
CA GLU A 501 -36.24 -29.84 -2.53
C GLU A 501 -37.43 -28.88 -2.39
N ASP A 502 -37.83 -28.24 -3.50
CA ASP A 502 -38.98 -27.32 -3.55
C ASP A 502 -40.30 -28.10 -3.46
N ARG A 503 -40.78 -28.31 -2.23
CA ARG A 503 -42.04 -29.00 -1.97
C ARG A 503 -42.84 -28.37 -0.84
N PRO A 504 -44.19 -28.53 -0.89
CA PRO A 504 -45.07 -28.02 0.18
C PRO A 504 -44.66 -28.49 1.56
N GLY A 505 -44.75 -27.62 2.55
CA GLY A 505 -44.47 -27.87 3.97
C GLY A 505 -43.02 -27.69 4.41
N MET A 506 -42.05 -27.50 3.49
CA MET A 506 -40.63 -27.30 3.83
C MET A 506 -40.42 -26.07 4.70
N ILE A 507 -40.95 -24.92 4.26
CA ILE A 507 -40.86 -23.64 5.00
C ILE A 507 -41.53 -23.77 6.38
N GLY A 508 -42.73 -24.35 6.43
CA GLY A 508 -43.48 -24.48 7.67
C GLY A 508 -42.74 -25.32 8.73
N ARG A 509 -42.10 -26.42 8.31
CA ARG A 509 -41.33 -27.28 9.22
C ARG A 509 -40.13 -26.59 9.82
N ILE A 510 -39.35 -25.89 9.01
CA ILE A 510 -38.17 -25.13 9.48
C ILE A 510 -38.64 -23.99 10.40
N GLY A 511 -39.68 -23.26 10.00
CA GLY A 511 -40.24 -22.18 10.81
C GLY A 511 -40.75 -22.67 12.18
N THR A 512 -41.47 -23.79 12.22
CA THR A 512 -41.95 -24.41 13.47
C THR A 512 -40.76 -24.81 14.35
N LEU A 513 -39.77 -25.49 13.79
CA LEU A 513 -38.60 -25.94 14.55
C LEU A 513 -37.83 -24.77 15.17
N LEU A 514 -37.62 -23.66 14.42
CA LEU A 514 -36.99 -22.47 14.96
C LEU A 514 -37.84 -21.80 16.03
N GLY A 515 -39.17 -21.71 15.83
CA GLY A 515 -40.12 -21.19 16.81
C GLY A 515 -40.14 -21.99 18.11
N ASP A 516 -40.14 -23.34 18.05
CA ASP A 516 -40.08 -24.23 19.21
C ASP A 516 -38.77 -24.07 20.02
N ARG A 517 -37.74 -23.54 19.41
CA ARG A 517 -36.43 -23.21 20.02
C ARG A 517 -36.30 -21.72 20.37
N ASP A 518 -37.43 -20.99 20.36
CA ASP A 518 -37.47 -19.55 20.66
C ASP A 518 -36.50 -18.72 19.78
N ILE A 519 -36.33 -19.12 18.50
CA ILE A 519 -35.54 -18.39 17.49
C ILE A 519 -36.52 -17.68 16.55
N ASN A 520 -36.51 -16.35 16.62
CA ASN A 520 -37.35 -15.53 15.75
C ASN A 520 -36.75 -15.36 14.37
N ILE A 521 -37.57 -15.43 13.32
CA ILE A 521 -37.20 -15.23 11.94
C ILE A 521 -37.52 -13.77 11.60
N ALA A 522 -36.50 -12.95 11.38
CA ALA A 522 -36.61 -11.54 10.98
C ALA A 522 -36.89 -11.37 9.50
N GLY A 523 -36.41 -12.31 8.68
CA GLY A 523 -36.59 -12.28 7.23
C GLY A 523 -36.38 -13.66 6.61
N MET A 524 -37.01 -13.89 5.45
CA MET A 524 -36.87 -15.15 4.72
C MET A 524 -36.98 -14.91 3.22
N GLN A 525 -36.04 -15.48 2.50
CA GLN A 525 -36.05 -15.51 1.03
C GLN A 525 -35.88 -16.94 0.53
N VAL A 526 -36.63 -17.28 -0.51
CA VAL A 526 -36.54 -18.57 -1.20
C VAL A 526 -36.24 -18.33 -2.67
N GLY A 527 -35.07 -18.82 -3.11
CA GLY A 527 -34.67 -18.81 -4.52
C GLY A 527 -34.92 -20.19 -5.15
N ARG A 528 -35.55 -20.21 -6.31
CA ARG A 528 -35.77 -21.44 -7.12
C ARG A 528 -35.60 -21.15 -8.60
N ARG A 529 -35.18 -22.15 -9.37
CA ARG A 529 -35.07 -22.09 -10.82
C ARG A 529 -36.33 -22.63 -11.49
N GLU A 530 -36.90 -23.70 -10.93
CA GLU A 530 -38.10 -24.35 -11.44
C GLU A 530 -38.97 -24.88 -10.30
N THR A 531 -40.25 -25.05 -10.53
CA THR A 531 -41.20 -25.59 -9.55
C THR A 531 -40.96 -27.08 -9.31
N GLY A 532 -40.81 -27.47 -8.03
CA GLY A 532 -40.61 -28.89 -7.65
C GLY A 532 -39.15 -29.36 -7.80
N GLY A 533 -38.24 -28.51 -8.25
CA GLY A 533 -36.82 -28.80 -8.36
C GLY A 533 -36.05 -28.58 -7.04
N GLU A 534 -34.82 -28.18 -7.16
CA GLU A 534 -34.00 -27.76 -6.03
C GLU A 534 -34.20 -26.24 -5.76
N ALA A 535 -34.26 -25.87 -4.49
CA ALA A 535 -34.39 -24.50 -4.04
C ALA A 535 -33.35 -24.19 -2.96
N VAL A 536 -33.02 -22.91 -2.82
CA VAL A 536 -32.27 -22.38 -1.69
C VAL A 536 -33.19 -21.52 -0.82
N MET A 537 -32.93 -21.50 0.46
CA MET A 537 -33.60 -20.57 1.38
C MET A 537 -32.56 -19.93 2.27
N LEU A 538 -32.69 -18.63 2.46
CA LEU A 538 -31.88 -17.84 3.36
C LEU A 538 -32.81 -17.17 4.40
N LEU A 539 -32.60 -17.51 5.66
CA LEU A 539 -33.37 -16.95 6.79
C LEU A 539 -32.46 -16.03 7.60
N SER A 540 -32.94 -14.84 7.89
CA SER A 540 -32.33 -13.95 8.87
C SER A 540 -32.99 -14.19 10.23
N VAL A 541 -32.17 -14.40 11.28
CA VAL A 541 -32.63 -14.70 12.64
C VAL A 541 -32.03 -13.75 13.66
N ASP A 542 -32.71 -13.58 14.81
CA ASP A 542 -32.36 -12.55 15.79
C ASP A 542 -31.27 -13.00 16.80
N LYS A 543 -30.93 -14.29 16.84
CA LYS A 543 -29.93 -14.84 17.77
C LYS A 543 -29.17 -16.02 17.14
N SER A 544 -27.99 -16.31 17.69
CA SER A 544 -27.13 -17.42 17.23
C SER A 544 -27.90 -18.74 17.32
N VAL A 545 -27.69 -19.58 16.30
CA VAL A 545 -28.40 -20.85 16.16
C VAL A 545 -27.53 -21.98 16.68
N PRO A 546 -27.97 -22.69 17.76
CA PRO A 546 -27.20 -23.80 18.29
C PRO A 546 -26.99 -24.93 17.27
N GLN A 547 -25.84 -25.60 17.33
CA GLN A 547 -25.48 -26.65 16.38
C GLN A 547 -26.50 -27.81 16.35
N ASP A 548 -27.09 -28.16 17.49
CA ASP A 548 -28.14 -29.22 17.57
C ASP A 548 -29.39 -28.86 16.76
N VAL A 549 -29.72 -27.57 16.66
CA VAL A 549 -30.83 -27.07 15.80
C VAL A 549 -30.48 -27.19 14.33
N ILE A 550 -29.25 -26.83 13.95
CA ILE A 550 -28.73 -27.00 12.57
C ILE A 550 -28.76 -28.49 12.20
N ASP A 551 -28.29 -29.37 13.09
CA ASP A 551 -28.29 -30.82 12.90
C ASP A 551 -29.71 -31.40 12.79
N GLU A 552 -30.67 -30.85 13.52
CA GLU A 552 -32.07 -31.22 13.44
C GLU A 552 -32.69 -30.80 12.10
N ILE A 553 -32.43 -29.59 11.63
CA ILE A 553 -32.84 -29.14 10.29
C ILE A 553 -32.23 -30.05 9.21
N ALA A 554 -30.96 -30.41 9.33
CA ALA A 554 -30.26 -31.25 8.35
C ALA A 554 -30.90 -32.68 8.22
N LYS A 555 -31.51 -33.20 9.28
CA LYS A 555 -32.19 -34.52 9.30
C LYS A 555 -33.53 -34.53 8.58
N HIS A 556 -34.11 -33.37 8.27
CA HIS A 556 -35.41 -33.33 7.61
C HIS A 556 -35.32 -33.86 6.15
N PRO A 557 -36.25 -34.76 5.78
CA PRO A 557 -36.28 -35.27 4.41
C PRO A 557 -36.44 -34.14 3.38
N GLY A 558 -35.53 -34.11 2.40
CA GLY A 558 -35.49 -33.11 1.36
C GLY A 558 -34.53 -31.93 1.63
N ILE A 559 -33.95 -31.81 2.82
CA ILE A 559 -32.81 -30.92 3.08
C ILE A 559 -31.53 -31.60 2.58
N ARG A 560 -30.75 -30.90 1.76
CA ARG A 560 -29.48 -31.40 1.26
C ARG A 560 -28.28 -30.73 1.93
N LEU A 561 -28.46 -29.48 2.34
CA LEU A 561 -27.42 -28.69 3.01
C LEU A 561 -28.09 -27.67 3.93
N VAL A 562 -27.53 -27.47 5.11
CA VAL A 562 -27.88 -26.38 6.01
C VAL A 562 -26.60 -25.80 6.60
N ARG A 563 -26.54 -24.46 6.76
CA ARG A 563 -25.43 -23.72 7.37
C ARG A 563 -25.98 -22.56 8.19
N ALA A 564 -25.40 -22.35 9.36
CA ALA A 564 -25.50 -21.07 10.05
C ALA A 564 -24.30 -20.20 9.65
N ILE A 565 -24.54 -18.94 9.34
CA ILE A 565 -23.55 -17.96 8.87
C ILE A 565 -23.70 -16.73 9.73
N GLU A 566 -22.64 -16.31 10.39
CA GLU A 566 -22.58 -15.11 11.24
C GLU A 566 -21.73 -14.03 10.56
N LEU A 567 -22.29 -12.79 10.43
CA LEU A 567 -21.69 -11.67 9.67
C LEU A 567 -21.47 -10.43 10.55
#